data_b440db6838e14377a2f80819c4aa5b40
#
_entry.id   b440db6838e14377a2f80819c4aa5b40
#
_cell.length_a   1.000
_cell.length_b   1.000
_cell.length_c   1.000
_cell.angle_alpha   90.00
_cell.angle_beta   90.00
_cell.angle_gamma   90.00
#
_symmetry.space_group_name_H-M   'P 1'
#
loop_
_entity.id
_entity.type
_entity.pdbx_description
1 polymer ?
#
loop_
_entity_poly.entity_id
_entity_poly.type
_entity_poly.pdbx_seq_one_letter_code
_entity_poly.pdbx_strand_id
1 'polypeptide(L)'
;MLSARNILSPASGRPLAVPSQDMVIGVYYLTTENYMAKGGGKTFASAEDVFLAYNAGVIGTQAPIQLRFSGSLIDLVAQGGSQDILHADMIEVENMLLETTAGRVLFNMQLPEELPFINGQLRKKGLQNLVAFSFMKMGHEPTVNLLDNLKEIGFEYATRSGLSLSSDDMVIPESKQGQLDQAHNDVDQVEDQRRKGLITAGERHNKIIDIWHRVTEDRS
;
A
#
# COMPACT_ATOMS: atom_id res chain seq x y z
N MET A 1 -7.56 25.18 10.99
CA MET A 1 -7.10 24.00 11.75
C MET A 1 -5.76 23.55 11.21
N LEU A 2 -4.73 23.45 12.06
CA LEU A 2 -3.43 22.91 11.62
C LEU A 2 -3.55 21.40 11.46
N SER A 3 -3.26 20.88 10.26
CA SER A 3 -3.33 19.43 9.95
C SER A 3 -2.47 18.59 10.89
N ALA A 4 -1.33 19.11 11.32
CA ALA A 4 -0.45 18.47 12.29
C ALA A 4 -1.09 18.20 13.65
N ARG A 5 -2.19 18.85 14.02
CA ARG A 5 -2.91 18.62 15.29
C ARG A 5 -4.07 17.63 15.17
N ASN A 6 -4.47 17.25 13.95
CA ASN A 6 -5.62 16.38 13.66
C ASN A 6 -5.18 15.13 12.91
N ILE A 7 -4.34 14.30 13.53
CA ILE A 7 -3.85 13.05 12.90
C ILE A 7 -4.94 12.00 12.85
N LEU A 8 -5.76 11.90 13.90
CA LEU A 8 -6.84 10.92 13.99
C LEU A 8 -8.21 11.56 13.85
N SER A 9 -9.13 10.86 13.22
CA SER A 9 -10.55 11.22 13.16
C SER A 9 -11.20 11.09 14.54
N PRO A 10 -11.84 12.13 15.08
CA PRO A 10 -12.54 12.04 16.36
C PRO A 10 -13.77 11.10 16.29
N ALA A 11 -14.32 10.88 15.09
CA ALA A 11 -15.50 10.03 14.90
C ALA A 11 -15.17 8.52 14.85
N SER A 12 -13.99 8.15 14.27
CA SER A 12 -13.66 6.75 14.01
C SER A 12 -12.32 6.30 14.60
N GLY A 13 -11.51 7.21 15.15
CA GLY A 13 -10.16 6.90 15.62
C GLY A 13 -9.16 6.52 14.52
N ARG A 14 -9.57 6.54 13.24
CA ARG A 14 -8.69 6.20 12.12
C ARG A 14 -7.82 7.39 11.74
N PRO A 15 -6.58 7.16 11.26
CA PRO A 15 -5.74 8.24 10.74
C PRO A 15 -6.42 9.00 9.61
N LEU A 16 -6.43 10.33 9.73
CA LEU A 16 -6.84 11.27 8.67
C LEU A 16 -5.64 11.65 7.80
N ALA A 17 -4.49 11.91 8.46
CA ALA A 17 -3.23 12.18 7.76
C ALA A 17 -2.58 10.83 7.41
N VAL A 18 -2.66 10.45 6.14
CA VAL A 18 -2.07 9.21 5.62
C VAL A 18 -1.35 9.49 4.32
N PRO A 19 -0.24 8.79 4.05
CA PRO A 19 0.41 8.86 2.75
C PRO A 19 -0.54 8.48 1.61
N SER A 20 -0.46 9.21 0.50
CA SER A 20 -1.31 9.01 -0.67
C SER A 20 -0.54 9.25 -1.97
N GLN A 21 -1.11 8.82 -3.09
CA GLN A 21 -0.57 9.05 -4.44
C GLN A 21 0.92 8.68 -4.55
N ASP A 22 1.77 9.61 -4.96
CA ASP A 22 3.20 9.39 -5.21
C ASP A 22 3.96 8.91 -3.98
N MET A 23 3.57 9.34 -2.78
CA MET A 23 4.16 8.84 -1.54
C MET A 23 3.98 7.33 -1.39
N VAL A 24 2.79 6.82 -1.70
CA VAL A 24 2.49 5.39 -1.66
C VAL A 24 3.26 4.65 -2.76
N ILE A 25 3.32 5.21 -3.97
CA ILE A 25 4.06 4.64 -5.10
C ILE A 25 5.54 4.52 -4.76
N GLY A 26 6.14 5.57 -4.19
CA GLY A 26 7.55 5.57 -3.81
C GLY A 26 7.88 4.53 -2.74
N VAL A 27 7.08 4.44 -1.67
CA VAL A 27 7.29 3.42 -0.62
C VAL A 27 7.03 2.02 -1.16
N TYR A 28 6.01 1.85 -2.00
CA TYR A 28 5.74 0.57 -2.66
C TYR A 28 6.95 0.12 -3.51
N TYR A 29 7.47 1.00 -4.36
CA TYR A 29 8.66 0.75 -5.17
C TYR A 29 9.87 0.39 -4.30
N LEU A 30 10.11 1.13 -3.22
CA LEU A 30 11.21 0.92 -2.29
C LEU A 30 11.14 -0.45 -1.60
N THR A 31 9.93 -0.87 -1.20
CA THR A 31 9.72 -2.11 -0.41
C THR A 31 9.43 -3.35 -1.26
N THR A 32 9.30 -3.18 -2.58
CA THR A 32 9.11 -4.28 -3.54
C THR A 32 10.40 -5.10 -3.67
N GLU A 33 10.25 -6.39 -3.90
CA GLU A 33 11.32 -7.33 -4.16
C GLU A 33 11.45 -7.64 -5.64
N ASN A 34 12.70 -7.67 -6.15
CA ASN A 34 13.00 -8.07 -7.52
C ASN A 34 14.25 -8.95 -7.52
N TYR A 35 14.06 -10.23 -7.81
CA TYR A 35 15.13 -11.23 -7.84
C TYR A 35 16.17 -10.95 -8.93
N MET A 36 15.85 -10.18 -9.94
CA MET A 36 16.77 -9.77 -11.01
C MET A 36 17.54 -8.48 -10.69
N ALA A 37 17.31 -7.88 -9.53
CA ALA A 37 17.99 -6.66 -9.14
C ALA A 37 19.47 -6.89 -8.88
N LYS A 38 20.30 -5.89 -9.25
CA LYS A 38 21.75 -5.93 -9.11
C LYS A 38 22.16 -6.21 -7.66
N GLY A 39 23.05 -7.19 -7.47
CA GLY A 39 23.67 -7.47 -6.18
C GLY A 39 22.83 -8.30 -5.23
N GLY A 40 21.78 -8.96 -5.70
CA GLY A 40 20.98 -9.89 -4.90
C GLY A 40 21.80 -11.06 -4.31
N GLY A 41 21.30 -11.61 -3.20
CA GLY A 41 21.91 -12.75 -2.50
C GLY A 41 23.10 -12.42 -1.59
N LYS A 42 23.42 -11.14 -1.39
CA LYS A 42 24.52 -10.73 -0.49
C LYS A 42 24.06 -10.68 0.96
N THR A 43 25.00 -10.97 1.88
CA THR A 43 24.79 -10.92 3.32
C THR A 43 25.49 -9.70 3.91
N PHE A 44 24.82 -9.00 4.81
CA PHE A 44 25.33 -7.80 5.49
C PHE A 44 25.26 -7.97 7.00
N ALA A 45 26.24 -7.37 7.70
CA ALA A 45 26.32 -7.42 9.15
C ALA A 45 25.43 -6.37 9.83
N SER A 46 25.20 -5.22 9.17
CA SER A 46 24.41 -4.12 9.72
C SER A 46 23.62 -3.38 8.63
N ALA A 47 22.66 -2.55 9.06
CA ALA A 47 21.89 -1.69 8.15
C ALA A 47 22.79 -0.62 7.49
N GLU A 48 23.81 -0.13 8.20
CA GLU A 48 24.78 0.83 7.69
C GLU A 48 25.60 0.25 6.55
N ASP A 49 25.99 -1.04 6.63
CA ASP A 49 26.70 -1.73 5.56
C ASP A 49 25.82 -1.83 4.29
N VAL A 50 24.52 -2.07 4.45
CA VAL A 50 23.56 -2.07 3.35
C VAL A 50 23.48 -0.68 2.71
N PHE A 51 23.38 0.38 3.52
CA PHE A 51 23.35 1.76 3.06
C PHE A 51 24.61 2.15 2.29
N LEU A 52 25.79 1.78 2.79
CA LEU A 52 27.06 2.02 2.11
C LEU A 52 27.15 1.28 0.77
N ALA A 53 26.75 0.00 0.74
CA ALA A 53 26.73 -0.81 -0.48
C ALA A 53 25.75 -0.28 -1.53
N TYR A 54 24.60 0.25 -1.07
CA TYR A 54 23.61 0.89 -1.93
C TYR A 54 24.17 2.18 -2.54
N ASN A 55 24.76 3.07 -1.74
CA ASN A 55 25.35 4.32 -2.21
C ASN A 55 26.55 4.09 -3.15
N ALA A 56 27.31 3.03 -2.92
CA ALA A 56 28.38 2.60 -3.83
C ALA A 56 27.87 1.95 -5.13
N GLY A 57 26.55 1.79 -5.30
CA GLY A 57 25.95 1.15 -6.48
C GLY A 57 26.25 -0.34 -6.60
N VAL A 58 26.63 -0.99 -5.51
CA VAL A 58 26.94 -2.44 -5.46
C VAL A 58 25.67 -3.27 -5.44
N ILE A 59 24.61 -2.75 -4.81
CA ILE A 59 23.28 -3.37 -4.71
C ILE A 59 22.20 -2.41 -5.20
N GLY A 60 21.15 -2.96 -5.81
CA GLY A 60 19.95 -2.21 -6.20
C GLY A 60 18.96 -2.12 -5.05
N THR A 61 18.06 -1.15 -5.11
CA THR A 61 17.03 -0.91 -4.09
C THR A 61 16.19 -2.15 -3.80
N GLN A 62 15.78 -2.86 -4.83
CA GLN A 62 14.85 -4.01 -4.74
C GLN A 62 15.59 -5.36 -4.62
N ALA A 63 16.93 -5.33 -4.47
CA ALA A 63 17.74 -6.54 -4.41
C ALA A 63 17.43 -7.33 -3.12
N PRO A 64 17.12 -8.64 -3.21
CA PRO A 64 16.99 -9.49 -2.04
C PRO A 64 18.37 -9.68 -1.39
N ILE A 65 18.43 -9.47 -0.08
CA ILE A 65 19.65 -9.57 0.72
C ILE A 65 19.37 -10.30 2.02
N GLN A 66 20.43 -10.71 2.68
CA GLN A 66 20.37 -11.23 4.04
C GLN A 66 21.02 -10.22 4.99
N LEU A 67 20.27 -9.82 6.01
CA LEU A 67 20.73 -8.89 7.04
C LEU A 67 20.83 -9.60 8.38
N ARG A 68 21.95 -9.45 9.07
CA ARG A 68 22.05 -9.84 10.47
C ARG A 68 21.33 -8.80 11.32
N PHE A 69 20.23 -9.23 11.95
CA PHE A 69 19.34 -8.36 12.68
C PHE A 69 19.12 -8.80 14.13
N SER A 70 19.05 -7.83 15.03
CA SER A 70 18.64 -7.99 16.43
C SER A 70 17.67 -6.87 16.79
N GLY A 71 16.55 -7.22 17.40
CA GLY A 71 15.52 -6.27 17.84
C GLY A 71 14.11 -6.75 17.54
N SER A 72 13.15 -5.84 17.68
CA SER A 72 11.73 -6.11 17.39
C SER A 72 11.48 -6.17 15.90
N LEU A 73 10.83 -7.23 15.43
CA LEU A 73 10.52 -7.48 14.02
C LEU A 73 9.02 -7.74 13.82
N ILE A 74 8.44 -7.12 12.80
CA ILE A 74 7.16 -7.53 12.20
C ILE A 74 7.45 -8.07 10.80
N ASP A 75 7.31 -9.38 10.64
CA ASP A 75 7.55 -10.03 9.34
C ASP A 75 6.23 -10.25 8.60
N LEU A 76 5.90 -9.29 7.73
CA LEU A 76 4.71 -9.36 6.88
C LEU A 76 4.85 -10.41 5.76
N VAL A 77 6.10 -10.75 5.37
CA VAL A 77 6.34 -11.78 4.35
C VAL A 77 5.96 -13.14 4.92
N ALA A 78 6.40 -13.48 6.13
CA ALA A 78 6.04 -14.70 6.82
C ALA A 78 4.51 -14.80 7.08
N GLN A 79 3.84 -13.66 7.23
CA GLN A 79 2.39 -13.54 7.42
C GLN A 79 1.60 -13.47 6.09
N GLY A 80 2.16 -13.96 4.98
CA GLY A 80 1.48 -14.03 3.68
C GLY A 80 1.29 -12.67 2.99
N GLY A 81 2.10 -11.67 3.29
CA GLY A 81 2.01 -10.33 2.70
C GLY A 81 0.88 -9.47 3.27
N SER A 82 0.43 -9.78 4.48
CA SER A 82 -0.57 -9.01 5.20
C SER A 82 -0.18 -7.53 5.28
N GLN A 83 -1.18 -6.64 5.19
CA GLN A 83 -1.00 -5.20 5.41
C GLN A 83 -1.45 -4.77 6.80
N ASP A 84 -1.79 -5.71 7.66
CA ASP A 84 -2.32 -5.46 9.01
C ASP A 84 -1.21 -5.42 10.05
N ILE A 85 -0.49 -4.30 10.09
CA ILE A 85 0.59 -4.05 11.06
C ILE A 85 0.04 -3.93 12.50
N LEU A 86 -1.22 -3.53 12.67
CA LEU A 86 -1.83 -3.32 13.98
C LEU A 86 -2.02 -4.62 14.77
N HIS A 87 -2.34 -5.70 14.07
CA HIS A 87 -2.60 -7.01 14.65
C HIS A 87 -1.53 -8.04 14.25
N ALA A 88 -0.43 -7.58 13.64
CA ALA A 88 0.67 -8.44 13.26
C ALA A 88 1.45 -8.93 14.49
N ASP A 89 1.91 -10.17 14.42
CA ASP A 89 2.78 -10.73 15.45
C ASP A 89 4.13 -10.01 15.43
N MET A 90 4.47 -9.41 16.57
CA MET A 90 5.77 -8.80 16.81
C MET A 90 6.65 -9.80 17.54
N ILE A 91 7.82 -10.10 16.99
CA ILE A 91 8.79 -11.02 17.54
C ILE A 91 10.08 -10.29 17.91
N GLU A 92 10.66 -10.65 19.04
CA GLU A 92 12.01 -10.22 19.40
C GLU A 92 13.00 -11.26 18.89
N VAL A 93 14.00 -10.80 18.15
CA VAL A 93 15.02 -11.65 17.57
C VAL A 93 16.42 -11.21 17.98
N GLU A 94 17.31 -12.17 18.24
CA GLU A 94 18.72 -11.94 18.50
C GLU A 94 19.57 -12.59 17.43
N ASN A 95 20.44 -11.81 16.80
CA ASN A 95 21.44 -12.29 15.86
C ASN A 95 20.88 -13.19 14.74
N MET A 96 19.67 -12.89 14.31
CA MET A 96 18.99 -13.63 13.25
C MET A 96 19.47 -13.16 11.87
N LEU A 97 19.60 -14.09 10.93
CA LEU A 97 19.81 -13.76 9.52
C LEU A 97 18.45 -13.58 8.87
N LEU A 98 18.08 -12.31 8.68
CA LEU A 98 16.78 -11.92 8.13
C LEU A 98 16.85 -11.81 6.60
N GLU A 99 16.00 -12.53 5.90
CA GLU A 99 15.79 -12.34 4.47
C GLU A 99 14.92 -11.11 4.22
N THR A 100 15.48 -10.13 3.52
CA THR A 100 14.85 -8.84 3.27
C THR A 100 15.36 -8.23 1.95
N THR A 101 15.00 -6.98 1.67
CA THR A 101 15.57 -6.24 0.53
C THR A 101 16.31 -5.00 1.00
N ALA A 102 17.28 -4.53 0.18
CA ALA A 102 18.00 -3.30 0.48
C ALA A 102 17.03 -2.13 0.72
N GLY A 103 15.97 -2.01 -0.07
CA GLY A 103 14.98 -0.95 0.08
C GLY A 103 14.18 -1.03 1.39
N ARG A 104 13.83 -2.24 1.87
CA ARG A 104 13.18 -2.39 3.19
C ARG A 104 14.09 -1.94 4.32
N VAL A 105 15.39 -2.22 4.23
CA VAL A 105 16.38 -1.72 5.20
C VAL A 105 16.41 -0.20 5.17
N LEU A 106 16.56 0.41 3.98
CA LEU A 106 16.57 1.87 3.81
C LEU A 106 15.28 2.53 4.34
N PHE A 107 14.13 1.90 4.13
CA PHE A 107 12.86 2.34 4.67
C PHE A 107 12.86 2.34 6.20
N ASN A 108 13.27 1.24 6.81
CA ASN A 108 13.27 1.09 8.27
C ASN A 108 14.28 2.04 8.94
N MET A 109 15.38 2.42 8.29
CA MET A 109 16.31 3.45 8.78
C MET A 109 15.68 4.85 8.92
N GLN A 110 14.55 5.11 8.25
CA GLN A 110 13.82 6.37 8.36
C GLN A 110 12.69 6.34 9.39
N LEU A 111 12.43 5.15 9.96
CA LEU A 111 11.45 5.01 11.02
C LEU A 111 12.07 5.40 12.37
N PRO A 112 11.27 5.91 13.33
CA PRO A 112 11.69 6.06 14.71
C PRO A 112 12.19 4.74 15.30
N GLU A 113 13.23 4.79 16.15
CA GLU A 113 13.88 3.61 16.76
C GLU A 113 12.93 2.76 17.62
N GLU A 114 11.88 3.38 18.15
CA GLU A 114 10.87 2.69 18.96
C GLU A 114 9.93 1.79 18.15
N LEU A 115 9.91 1.95 16.82
CA LEU A 115 9.12 1.09 15.94
C LEU A 115 9.87 -0.20 15.63
N PRO A 116 9.14 -1.33 15.50
CA PRO A 116 9.75 -2.58 15.05
C PRO A 116 10.22 -2.48 13.59
N PHE A 117 11.21 -3.27 13.24
CA PHE A 117 11.58 -3.45 11.85
C PHE A 117 10.45 -4.11 11.07
N ILE A 118 10.02 -3.49 9.99
CA ILE A 118 8.92 -3.98 9.14
C ILE A 118 9.51 -4.67 7.92
N ASN A 119 9.41 -6.00 7.87
CA ASN A 119 9.84 -6.79 6.73
C ASN A 119 8.65 -7.13 5.83
N GLY A 120 8.49 -6.39 4.76
CA GLY A 120 7.43 -6.64 3.78
C GLY A 120 7.20 -5.50 2.80
N GLN A 121 6.44 -5.79 1.77
CA GLN A 121 5.99 -4.79 0.82
C GLN A 121 4.84 -3.97 1.42
N LEU A 122 4.98 -2.65 1.42
CA LEU A 122 3.99 -1.74 1.97
C LEU A 122 3.13 -1.11 0.87
N ARG A 123 1.82 -1.19 1.07
CA ARG A 123 0.80 -0.56 0.25
C ARG A 123 0.06 0.51 1.07
N LYS A 124 -0.89 1.21 0.46
CA LYS A 124 -1.68 2.26 1.12
C LYS A 124 -2.24 1.83 2.48
N LYS A 125 -2.83 0.62 2.56
CA LYS A 125 -3.40 0.10 3.81
C LYS A 125 -2.32 -0.17 4.87
N GLY A 126 -1.17 -0.71 4.47
CA GLY A 126 -0.04 -0.93 5.38
C GLY A 126 0.51 0.37 5.95
N LEU A 127 0.68 1.40 5.10
CA LEU A 127 1.12 2.72 5.56
C LEU A 127 0.09 3.38 6.49
N GLN A 128 -1.20 3.25 6.21
CA GLN A 128 -2.26 3.73 7.09
C GLN A 128 -2.21 3.04 8.46
N ASN A 129 -2.03 1.73 8.49
CA ASN A 129 -1.89 0.95 9.71
C ASN A 129 -0.60 1.30 10.47
N LEU A 130 0.50 1.56 9.76
CA LEU A 130 1.76 2.02 10.36
C LEU A 130 1.60 3.36 11.09
N VAL A 131 0.90 4.32 10.49
CA VAL A 131 0.60 5.61 11.13
C VAL A 131 -0.26 5.42 12.37
N ALA A 132 -1.30 4.56 12.30
CA ALA A 132 -2.12 4.25 13.47
C ALA A 132 -1.32 3.56 14.58
N PHE A 133 -0.46 2.61 14.24
CA PHE A 133 0.42 1.90 15.17
C PHE A 133 1.40 2.86 15.86
N SER A 134 2.04 3.74 15.08
CA SER A 134 2.93 4.78 15.59
C SER A 134 2.22 5.69 16.59
N PHE A 135 1.02 6.17 16.23
CA PHE A 135 0.25 7.04 17.11
C PHE A 135 -0.12 6.38 18.43
N MET A 136 -0.53 5.11 18.40
CA MET A 136 -0.88 4.35 19.62
C MET A 136 0.34 4.07 20.49
N LYS A 137 1.50 3.81 19.89
CA LYS A 137 2.72 3.42 20.63
C LYS A 137 3.51 4.62 21.14
N MET A 138 3.63 5.68 20.36
CA MET A 138 4.54 6.81 20.63
C MET A 138 3.81 8.14 20.83
N GLY A 139 2.52 8.22 20.50
CA GLY A 139 1.74 9.44 20.60
C GLY A 139 1.92 10.40 19.42
N HIS A 140 1.57 11.67 19.65
CA HIS A 140 1.35 12.65 18.59
C HIS A 140 2.64 13.13 17.89
N GLU A 141 3.61 13.68 18.64
CA GLU A 141 4.81 14.31 18.05
C GLU A 141 5.67 13.35 17.22
N PRO A 142 6.02 12.13 17.70
CA PRO A 142 6.79 11.21 16.89
C PRO A 142 6.05 10.77 15.63
N THR A 143 4.70 10.69 15.69
CA THR A 143 3.89 10.36 14.51
C THR A 143 3.91 11.48 13.46
N VAL A 144 3.96 12.75 13.85
CA VAL A 144 4.14 13.86 12.90
C VAL A 144 5.49 13.73 12.18
N ASN A 145 6.56 13.49 12.92
CA ASN A 145 7.89 13.30 12.36
C ASN A 145 7.93 12.09 11.40
N LEU A 146 7.28 10.97 11.79
CA LEU A 146 7.13 9.81 10.91
C LEU A 146 6.43 10.17 9.60
N LEU A 147 5.33 10.96 9.66
CA LEU A 147 4.60 11.38 8.46
C LEU A 147 5.46 12.26 7.54
N ASP A 148 6.29 13.14 8.12
CA ASP A 148 7.23 13.95 7.34
C ASP A 148 8.32 13.10 6.69
N ASN A 149 8.90 12.13 7.40
CA ASN A 149 9.86 11.19 6.85
C ASN A 149 9.23 10.32 5.73
N LEU A 150 8.01 9.83 5.94
CA LEU A 150 7.28 9.06 4.91
C LEU A 150 6.99 9.88 3.66
N LYS A 151 6.69 11.16 3.82
CA LYS A 151 6.51 12.09 2.70
C LYS A 151 7.81 12.23 1.90
N GLU A 152 8.92 12.51 2.58
CA GLU A 152 10.22 12.75 1.94
C GLU A 152 10.71 11.49 1.20
N ILE A 153 10.76 10.35 1.89
CA ILE A 153 11.19 9.09 1.28
C ILE A 153 10.24 8.65 0.15
N GLY A 154 8.94 8.85 0.33
CA GLY A 154 7.94 8.53 -0.67
C GLY A 154 8.15 9.31 -1.97
N PHE A 155 8.32 10.61 -1.91
CA PHE A 155 8.57 11.44 -3.09
C PHE A 155 9.95 11.17 -3.72
N GLU A 156 10.98 10.96 -2.91
CA GLU A 156 12.31 10.63 -3.42
C GLU A 156 12.27 9.34 -4.25
N TYR A 157 11.68 8.26 -3.71
CA TYR A 157 11.65 6.99 -4.40
C TYR A 157 10.58 6.91 -5.49
N ALA A 158 9.52 7.72 -5.44
CA ALA A 158 8.63 7.90 -6.58
C ALA A 158 9.37 8.52 -7.78
N THR A 159 10.18 9.54 -7.53
CA THR A 159 11.02 10.15 -8.57
C THR A 159 12.06 9.17 -9.12
N ARG A 160 12.75 8.43 -8.24
CA ARG A 160 13.76 7.43 -8.64
C ARG A 160 13.16 6.24 -9.38
N SER A 161 11.89 5.89 -9.11
CA SER A 161 11.21 4.79 -9.80
C SER A 161 11.05 5.05 -11.29
N GLY A 162 10.97 6.32 -11.71
CA GLY A 162 10.76 6.72 -13.10
C GLY A 162 9.41 6.25 -13.66
N LEU A 163 8.45 5.90 -12.81
CA LEU A 163 7.11 5.48 -13.23
C LEU A 163 6.41 6.62 -13.97
N SER A 164 6.02 6.33 -15.20
CA SER A 164 5.24 7.22 -16.05
C SER A 164 4.01 6.47 -16.53
N LEU A 165 2.84 7.12 -16.49
CA LEU A 165 1.58 6.58 -16.97
C LEU A 165 1.11 7.42 -18.16
N SER A 166 0.83 6.75 -19.27
CA SER A 166 0.21 7.35 -20.46
C SER A 166 -1.26 6.93 -20.56
N SER A 167 -2.04 7.71 -21.33
CA SER A 167 -3.40 7.29 -21.71
C SER A 167 -3.40 5.96 -22.48
N ASP A 168 -2.33 5.68 -23.21
CA ASP A 168 -2.20 4.46 -24.03
C ASP A 168 -1.97 3.20 -23.19
N ASP A 169 -1.51 3.36 -21.92
CA ASP A 169 -1.35 2.26 -20.96
C ASP A 169 -2.69 1.80 -20.38
N MET A 170 -3.77 2.57 -20.59
CA MET A 170 -5.11 2.25 -20.13
C MET A 170 -5.80 1.33 -21.13
N VAL A 171 -5.60 0.03 -20.97
CA VAL A 171 -6.26 -0.98 -21.81
C VAL A 171 -7.73 -1.10 -21.43
N ILE A 172 -8.61 -0.86 -22.42
CA ILE A 172 -10.05 -1.09 -22.25
C ILE A 172 -10.31 -2.58 -22.52
N PRO A 173 -10.87 -3.34 -21.54
CA PRO A 173 -11.20 -4.75 -21.77
C PRO A 173 -12.18 -4.93 -22.94
N GLU A 174 -11.93 -5.91 -23.80
CA GLU A 174 -12.81 -6.20 -24.95
C GLU A 174 -14.23 -6.57 -24.54
N SER A 175 -14.39 -7.19 -23.37
CA SER A 175 -15.71 -7.56 -22.80
C SER A 175 -16.58 -6.37 -22.42
N LYS A 176 -15.99 -5.15 -22.27
CA LYS A 176 -16.69 -3.96 -21.76
C LYS A 176 -17.91 -3.61 -22.61
N GLN A 177 -17.76 -3.60 -23.93
CA GLN A 177 -18.84 -3.20 -24.83
C GLN A 177 -20.02 -4.19 -24.76
N GLY A 178 -19.72 -5.50 -24.77
CA GLY A 178 -20.76 -6.53 -24.67
C GLY A 178 -21.56 -6.47 -23.35
N GLN A 179 -20.87 -6.22 -22.23
CA GLN A 179 -21.53 -6.06 -20.93
C GLN A 179 -22.41 -4.80 -20.87
N LEU A 180 -21.94 -3.68 -21.46
CA LEU A 180 -22.74 -2.45 -21.54
C LEU A 180 -23.98 -2.64 -22.41
N ASP A 181 -23.85 -3.28 -23.58
CA ASP A 181 -24.97 -3.52 -24.48
C ASP A 181 -26.01 -4.44 -23.82
N GLN A 182 -25.55 -5.48 -23.08
CA GLN A 182 -26.46 -6.33 -22.32
C GLN A 182 -27.17 -5.56 -21.19
N ALA A 183 -26.45 -4.73 -20.43
CA ALA A 183 -27.04 -3.92 -19.38
C ALA A 183 -28.09 -2.93 -19.94
N HIS A 184 -27.82 -2.31 -21.07
CA HIS A 184 -28.80 -1.44 -21.75
C HIS A 184 -30.06 -2.21 -22.17
N ASN A 185 -29.90 -3.41 -22.74
CA ASN A 185 -31.05 -4.25 -23.10
C ASN A 185 -31.89 -4.64 -21.85
N ASP A 186 -31.21 -4.96 -20.73
CA ASP A 186 -31.91 -5.29 -19.48
C ASP A 186 -32.68 -4.07 -18.91
N VAL A 187 -32.05 -2.88 -18.99
CA VAL A 187 -32.72 -1.62 -18.59
C VAL A 187 -33.95 -1.36 -19.47
N ASP A 188 -33.85 -1.54 -20.79
CA ASP A 188 -35.00 -1.35 -21.72
C ASP A 188 -36.16 -2.31 -21.40
N GLN A 189 -35.83 -3.57 -21.03
CA GLN A 189 -36.86 -4.53 -20.58
C GLN A 189 -37.54 -4.06 -19.29
N VAL A 190 -36.82 -3.51 -18.34
CA VAL A 190 -37.40 -2.96 -17.09
C VAL A 190 -38.26 -1.76 -17.38
N GLU A 191 -37.87 -0.89 -18.32
CA GLU A 191 -38.68 0.26 -18.76
C GLU A 191 -39.96 -0.20 -19.44
N ASP A 192 -39.92 -1.25 -20.27
CA ASP A 192 -41.11 -1.82 -20.90
C ASP A 192 -42.06 -2.47 -19.89
N GLN A 193 -41.51 -3.17 -18.86
CA GLN A 193 -42.34 -3.68 -17.75
C GLN A 193 -43.06 -2.54 -17.03
N ARG A 194 -42.40 -1.40 -16.82
CA ARG A 194 -43.01 -0.22 -16.22
C ARG A 194 -44.11 0.37 -17.11
N ARG A 195 -43.84 0.49 -18.42
CA ARG A 195 -44.80 1.02 -19.39
C ARG A 195 -46.05 0.17 -19.51
N LYS A 196 -45.89 -1.17 -19.36
CA LYS A 196 -47.01 -2.13 -19.32
C LYS A 196 -47.73 -2.17 -17.97
N GLY A 197 -47.29 -1.40 -16.97
CA GLY A 197 -47.91 -1.36 -15.64
C GLY A 197 -47.62 -2.60 -14.76
N LEU A 198 -46.63 -3.43 -15.13
CA LEU A 198 -46.29 -4.66 -14.41
C LEU A 198 -45.47 -4.39 -13.13
N ILE A 199 -44.80 -3.25 -13.07
CA ILE A 199 -43.95 -2.85 -11.92
C ILE A 199 -44.25 -1.40 -11.52
N THR A 200 -44.03 -1.10 -10.25
CA THR A 200 -44.14 0.25 -9.69
C THR A 200 -42.93 1.12 -10.06
N ALA A 201 -42.99 2.43 -9.82
CA ALA A 201 -41.88 3.34 -10.05
C ALA A 201 -40.70 3.04 -9.12
N GLY A 202 -40.94 2.61 -7.87
CA GLY A 202 -39.90 2.22 -6.93
C GLY A 202 -39.20 0.93 -7.32
N GLU A 203 -39.94 -0.08 -7.74
CA GLU A 203 -39.39 -1.35 -8.23
C GLU A 203 -38.52 -1.16 -9.49
N ARG A 204 -38.98 -0.32 -10.43
CA ARG A 204 -38.17 0.07 -11.59
C ARG A 204 -36.82 0.67 -11.16
N HIS A 205 -36.86 1.65 -10.25
CA HIS A 205 -35.66 2.34 -9.78
C HIS A 205 -34.66 1.35 -9.16
N ASN A 206 -35.16 0.49 -8.28
CA ASN A 206 -34.27 -0.52 -7.63
C ASN A 206 -33.68 -1.52 -8.64
N LYS A 207 -34.50 -2.04 -9.59
CA LYS A 207 -34.02 -2.95 -10.62
C LYS A 207 -32.92 -2.34 -11.51
N ILE A 208 -33.06 -1.05 -11.87
CA ILE A 208 -32.06 -0.36 -12.68
C ILE A 208 -30.75 -0.19 -11.87
N ILE A 209 -30.83 0.16 -10.57
CA ILE A 209 -29.66 0.24 -9.70
C ILE A 209 -28.97 -1.12 -9.61
N ASP A 210 -29.72 -2.21 -9.40
CA ASP A 210 -29.17 -3.57 -9.30
C ASP A 210 -28.46 -4.00 -10.58
N ILE A 211 -29.00 -3.66 -11.76
CA ILE A 211 -28.35 -3.93 -13.05
C ILE A 211 -27.00 -3.24 -13.11
N TRP A 212 -26.94 -1.93 -12.85
CA TRP A 212 -25.70 -1.17 -12.92
C TRP A 212 -24.69 -1.54 -11.83
N HIS A 213 -25.16 -1.90 -10.63
CA HIS A 213 -24.31 -2.39 -9.54
C HIS A 213 -23.60 -3.70 -9.93
N ARG A 214 -24.36 -4.66 -10.50
CA ARG A 214 -23.80 -5.92 -11.01
C ARG A 214 -22.75 -5.70 -12.08
N VAL A 215 -23.02 -4.83 -13.07
CA VAL A 215 -22.03 -4.48 -14.12
C VAL A 215 -20.77 -3.85 -13.54
N THR A 216 -20.87 -3.15 -12.41
CA THR A 216 -19.71 -2.53 -11.74
C THR A 216 -18.91 -3.57 -10.96
N GLU A 217 -19.58 -4.50 -10.26
CA GLU A 217 -18.92 -5.56 -9.48
C GLU A 217 -18.21 -6.59 -10.37
N ASP A 218 -18.81 -6.99 -11.48
CA ASP A 218 -18.21 -7.93 -12.44
C ASP A 218 -16.91 -7.42 -13.10
N ARG A 219 -16.53 -6.15 -12.81
CA ARG A 219 -15.30 -5.51 -13.30
C ARG A 219 -14.21 -5.34 -12.24
N SER A 220 -14.51 -5.66 -10.98
CA SER A 220 -13.54 -5.57 -9.89
C SER A 220 -12.76 -6.85 -9.76
#